data_f5d22a81c0078584449221b36ce99c66
#
_entry.id   f5d22a81c0078584449221b36ce99c66
#
_cell.length_a   1.000
_cell.length_b   1.000
_cell.length_c   1.000
_cell.angle_alpha   90.00
_cell.angle_beta   90.00
_cell.angle_gamma   90.00
#
_symmetry.space_group_name_H-M   'P 1'
#
loop_
_entity.id
_entity.type
_entity.pdbx_description
1 polymer ?
#
loop_
_entity_poly.entity_id
_entity_poly.type
_entity_poly.pdbx_seq_one_letter_code
_entity_poly.pdbx_strand_id
1 'polypeptide(L)'
;MAKSNEVLTPCSIMSRYVFLVQICVCVIFFVAVATADQEKCDKTKCPGPLRYYESLRCKPVYEKEGDCCAKRYNCDHLKERSKNKCYVNGKEYEIDEDLKAEDANPCDIECTCRRGWDDGVPAFICAGVDCAFGPIKPGCYKRANLSRCCDEGKEICPEKPEDRATCVVDGKTYQDGEYFEVKNEPELNCICQPGYEGKNIEPFCVKSKRPFCSPEFRNPNDVYQNCAPVFYNDQLPQIDCHLSSRCQNSNDTVIHNHDDLKSGEDLDDENVCLFGNMKMHIGDELNRDTDYTSICVKCICEVPPVPTCQHLPNNECDVTKYYPAF
;
A
#
# COMPACT_ATOMS: atom_id res chain seq x y z
N MET A 1 -28.21 33.63 68.44
CA MET A 1 -27.51 33.17 67.20
C MET A 1 -26.04 32.99 67.52
N ALA A 2 -25.63 31.78 67.81
CA ALA A 2 -24.24 31.43 68.15
C ALA A 2 -23.60 30.80 66.91
N LYS A 3 -22.54 31.42 66.37
CA LYS A 3 -21.67 30.80 65.33
C LYS A 3 -20.69 29.91 66.03
N SER A 4 -20.76 28.61 65.81
CA SER A 4 -19.72 27.66 66.23
C SER A 4 -18.56 27.75 65.23
N ASN A 5 -17.38 28.17 65.69
CA ASN A 5 -16.13 28.05 64.96
C ASN A 5 -15.57 26.65 65.27
N GLU A 6 -15.66 25.74 64.32
CA GLU A 6 -14.88 24.49 64.41
C GLU A 6 -13.43 24.79 64.08
N VAL A 7 -12.58 24.66 65.09
CA VAL A 7 -11.13 24.70 64.97
C VAL A 7 -10.64 23.30 64.51
N LEU A 8 -10.29 23.21 63.27
CA LEU A 8 -9.70 21.99 62.69
C LEU A 8 -8.34 21.71 63.37
N THR A 9 -8.21 20.57 64.05
CA THR A 9 -6.99 20.13 64.69
C THR A 9 -5.90 19.79 63.66
N PRO A 10 -4.59 20.02 63.94
CA PRO A 10 -3.48 19.76 63.01
C PRO A 10 -3.38 18.31 62.53
N CYS A 11 -3.91 17.35 63.27
CA CYS A 11 -3.89 15.93 62.94
C CYS A 11 -4.82 15.58 61.79
N SER A 12 -5.93 16.32 61.56
CA SER A 12 -6.87 16.11 60.46
C SER A 12 -6.34 16.64 59.13
N ILE A 13 -5.48 17.63 59.15
CA ILE A 13 -4.86 18.23 57.96
C ILE A 13 -3.76 17.30 57.44
N MET A 14 -2.92 16.72 58.28
CA MET A 14 -1.89 15.77 57.88
C MET A 14 -2.45 14.49 57.26
N SER A 15 -3.58 13.98 57.75
CA SER A 15 -4.24 12.79 57.17
C SER A 15 -4.75 13.04 55.74
N ARG A 16 -5.27 14.24 55.48
CA ARG A 16 -5.71 14.60 54.11
C ARG A 16 -4.55 14.79 53.14
N TYR A 17 -3.42 15.33 53.59
CA TYR A 17 -2.22 15.45 52.74
C TYR A 17 -1.61 14.10 52.40
N VAL A 18 -1.54 13.16 53.35
CA VAL A 18 -1.05 11.80 53.08
C VAL A 18 -1.94 11.06 52.08
N PHE A 19 -3.27 11.20 52.20
CA PHE A 19 -4.21 10.60 51.23
C PHE A 19 -4.07 11.22 49.82
N LEU A 20 -3.93 12.54 49.70
CA LEU A 20 -3.73 13.22 48.42
C LEU A 20 -2.38 12.85 47.78
N VAL A 21 -1.31 12.75 48.52
CA VAL A 21 -0.01 12.31 48.02
C VAL A 21 -0.08 10.86 47.55
N GLN A 22 -0.77 9.98 48.28
CA GLN A 22 -0.93 8.57 47.91
C GLN A 22 -1.77 8.41 46.65
N ILE A 23 -2.82 9.21 46.45
CA ILE A 23 -3.61 9.22 45.21
C ILE A 23 -2.80 9.78 44.06
N CYS A 24 -2.02 10.85 44.25
CA CYS A 24 -1.15 11.39 43.20
C CYS A 24 -0.05 10.40 42.82
N VAL A 25 0.57 9.70 43.74
CA VAL A 25 1.57 8.66 43.45
C VAL A 25 0.94 7.49 42.68
N CYS A 26 -0.27 7.04 43.07
CA CYS A 26 -0.98 6.00 42.32
C CYS A 26 -1.35 6.45 40.90
N VAL A 27 -1.81 7.68 40.73
CA VAL A 27 -2.13 8.21 39.39
C VAL A 27 -0.89 8.35 38.50
N ILE A 28 0.24 8.79 39.10
CA ILE A 28 1.52 8.86 38.36
C ILE A 28 2.02 7.46 38.02
N PHE A 29 1.87 6.46 38.89
CA PHE A 29 2.20 5.07 38.58
C PHE A 29 1.28 4.48 37.49
N PHE A 30 -0.03 4.75 37.52
CA PHE A 30 -0.95 4.31 36.45
C PHE A 30 -0.67 4.98 35.12
N VAL A 31 -0.31 6.26 35.08
CA VAL A 31 0.08 6.96 33.88
C VAL A 31 1.44 6.46 33.36
N ALA A 32 2.41 6.17 34.24
CA ALA A 32 3.71 5.63 33.82
C ALA A 32 3.63 4.18 33.30
N VAL A 33 2.68 3.37 33.79
CA VAL A 33 2.47 2.00 33.27
C VAL A 33 1.73 2.03 31.93
N ALA A 34 0.94 3.08 31.65
CA ALA A 34 0.25 3.25 30.35
C ALA A 34 1.19 3.78 29.24
N THR A 35 2.40 4.22 29.57
CA THR A 35 3.46 4.58 28.61
C THR A 35 4.57 3.52 28.56
N ALA A 36 4.29 2.27 28.89
CA ALA A 36 5.14 1.18 28.42
C ALA A 36 5.17 1.30 26.90
N ASP A 37 6.33 1.62 26.34
CA ASP A 37 6.60 1.71 24.92
C ASP A 37 5.91 0.54 24.21
N GLN A 38 4.78 0.81 23.62
CA GLN A 38 4.22 -0.07 22.61
C GLN A 38 5.22 0.05 21.47
N GLU A 39 6.14 -0.91 21.39
CA GLU A 39 7.15 -0.98 20.35
C GLU A 39 6.42 -0.72 19.05
N LYS A 40 6.71 0.43 18.42
CA LYS A 40 5.93 0.93 17.30
C LYS A 40 5.96 -0.12 16.22
N CYS A 41 4.81 -0.75 15.96
CA CYS A 41 4.68 -1.80 14.97
C CYS A 41 5.32 -1.38 13.64
N ASP A 42 6.32 -2.11 13.19
CA ASP A 42 7.00 -1.92 11.91
C ASP A 42 6.38 -2.85 10.87
N LYS A 43 5.36 -2.35 10.17
CA LYS A 43 4.66 -3.11 9.14
C LYS A 43 5.55 -3.60 8.00
N THR A 44 6.72 -3.00 7.79
CA THR A 44 7.65 -3.43 6.73
C THR A 44 8.27 -4.80 7.02
N LYS A 45 8.15 -5.28 8.25
CA LYS A 45 8.62 -6.61 8.69
C LYS A 45 7.51 -7.66 8.68
N CYS A 46 6.27 -7.28 8.40
CA CYS A 46 5.18 -8.24 8.31
C CYS A 46 5.24 -9.02 6.99
N PRO A 47 4.85 -10.30 6.97
CA PRO A 47 4.78 -11.07 5.75
C PRO A 47 3.63 -10.61 4.84
N GLY A 48 3.72 -10.94 3.56
CA GLY A 48 2.63 -10.80 2.59
C GLY A 48 2.55 -9.45 1.89
N PRO A 49 1.66 -9.32 0.90
CA PRO A 49 1.53 -8.16 0.04
C PRO A 49 0.59 -7.13 0.66
N LEU A 50 0.98 -6.53 1.80
CA LEU A 50 0.13 -5.67 2.60
C LEU A 50 -0.44 -4.51 1.79
N ARG A 51 0.41 -3.86 0.99
CA ARG A 51 0.01 -2.73 0.15
C ARG A 51 -1.05 -3.10 -0.88
N TYR A 52 -0.96 -4.32 -1.43
CA TYR A 52 -1.97 -4.87 -2.34
C TYR A 52 -3.32 -5.04 -1.64
N TYR A 53 -3.35 -5.63 -0.44
CA TYR A 53 -4.57 -5.81 0.34
C TYR A 53 -5.19 -4.48 0.79
N GLU A 54 -4.37 -3.53 1.23
CA GLU A 54 -4.83 -2.18 1.57
C GLU A 54 -5.47 -1.47 0.36
N SER A 55 -4.86 -1.62 -0.83
CA SER A 55 -5.38 -1.05 -2.08
C SER A 55 -6.71 -1.64 -2.50
N LEU A 56 -6.94 -2.92 -2.20
CA LEU A 56 -8.21 -3.62 -2.40
C LEU A 56 -9.20 -3.41 -1.25
N ARG A 57 -8.83 -2.67 -0.19
CA ARG A 57 -9.64 -2.44 1.02
C ARG A 57 -9.99 -3.72 1.77
N CYS A 58 -9.16 -4.73 1.69
CA CYS A 58 -9.28 -5.91 2.50
C CYS A 58 -9.03 -5.58 3.98
N LYS A 59 -9.78 -6.19 4.87
CA LYS A 59 -9.69 -5.94 6.31
C LYS A 59 -8.68 -6.89 6.94
N PRO A 60 -7.67 -6.39 7.68
CA PRO A 60 -6.73 -7.24 8.38
C PRO A 60 -7.44 -8.03 9.51
N VAL A 61 -7.11 -9.30 9.64
CA VAL A 61 -7.56 -10.18 10.72
C VAL A 61 -6.34 -10.60 11.52
N TYR A 62 -6.31 -10.26 12.79
CA TYR A 62 -5.22 -10.56 13.71
C TYR A 62 -5.53 -11.82 14.51
N GLU A 63 -4.52 -12.55 14.94
CA GLU A 63 -4.70 -13.72 15.80
C GLU A 63 -5.07 -13.30 17.23
N LYS A 64 -4.44 -12.22 17.71
CA LYS A 64 -4.70 -11.60 19.01
C LYS A 64 -4.83 -10.10 18.87
N GLU A 65 -5.61 -9.51 19.77
CA GLU A 65 -5.70 -8.04 19.87
C GLU A 65 -4.32 -7.46 20.22
N GLY A 66 -3.86 -6.49 19.40
CA GLY A 66 -2.56 -5.84 19.57
C GLY A 66 -1.41 -6.46 18.77
N ASP A 67 -1.63 -7.54 18.04
CA ASP A 67 -0.62 -8.08 17.13
C ASP A 67 -0.24 -7.05 16.06
N CYS A 68 1.05 -7.00 15.73
CA CYS A 68 1.57 -6.08 14.72
C CYS A 68 1.18 -6.51 13.31
N CYS A 69 1.29 -7.79 13.01
CA CYS A 69 1.07 -8.35 11.68
C CYS A 69 -0.25 -9.12 11.63
N ALA A 70 -1.03 -8.88 10.59
CA ALA A 70 -2.25 -9.65 10.35
C ALA A 70 -1.92 -11.10 9.99
N LYS A 71 -2.69 -12.05 10.51
CA LYS A 71 -2.61 -13.47 10.15
C LYS A 71 -3.17 -13.73 8.76
N ARG A 72 -4.22 -12.99 8.39
CA ARG A 72 -4.88 -13.03 7.08
C ARG A 72 -5.61 -11.73 6.80
N TYR A 73 -6.09 -11.58 5.57
CA TYR A 73 -6.97 -10.47 5.20
C TYR A 73 -8.34 -10.99 4.75
N ASN A 74 -9.40 -10.34 5.23
CA ASN A 74 -10.75 -10.59 4.73
C ASN A 74 -11.01 -9.70 3.51
N CYS A 75 -11.17 -10.33 2.35
CA CYS A 75 -11.47 -9.70 1.07
C CYS A 75 -12.84 -10.17 0.51
N ASP A 76 -13.76 -10.66 1.34
CA ASP A 76 -15.03 -11.27 0.90
C ASP A 76 -15.89 -10.29 0.10
N HIS A 77 -15.82 -8.99 0.40
CA HIS A 77 -16.49 -7.96 -0.39
C HIS A 77 -16.14 -7.99 -1.88
N LEU A 78 -14.97 -8.56 -2.26
CA LEU A 78 -14.60 -8.72 -3.67
C LEU A 78 -15.39 -9.85 -4.34
N LYS A 79 -15.73 -10.90 -3.59
CA LYS A 79 -16.52 -12.04 -4.08
C LYS A 79 -18.00 -11.68 -4.33
N GLU A 80 -18.50 -10.71 -3.58
CA GLU A 80 -19.89 -10.24 -3.65
C GLU A 80 -20.12 -9.25 -4.81
N ARG A 81 -19.04 -8.79 -5.46
CA ARG A 81 -19.10 -7.83 -6.56
C ARG A 81 -19.75 -8.41 -7.81
N SER A 82 -20.57 -7.59 -8.48
CA SER A 82 -21.12 -7.94 -9.77
C SER A 82 -20.03 -8.08 -10.84
N LYS A 83 -20.09 -9.15 -11.63
CA LYS A 83 -19.19 -9.36 -12.78
C LYS A 83 -19.48 -8.42 -13.95
N ASN A 84 -20.50 -7.59 -13.87
CA ASN A 84 -20.98 -6.75 -14.95
C ASN A 84 -20.78 -5.23 -14.67
N LYS A 85 -19.95 -4.90 -13.66
CA LYS A 85 -19.68 -3.50 -13.24
C LYS A 85 -18.21 -3.25 -13.11
N CYS A 86 -17.80 -2.00 -13.25
CA CYS A 86 -16.47 -1.55 -12.86
C CYS A 86 -16.47 -1.05 -11.42
N TYR A 87 -15.31 -1.15 -10.77
CA TYR A 87 -15.13 -0.73 -9.37
C TYR A 87 -13.94 0.20 -9.23
N VAL A 88 -14.13 1.26 -8.49
CA VAL A 88 -13.06 2.18 -8.08
C VAL A 88 -13.45 2.88 -6.77
N ASN A 89 -12.52 3.00 -5.84
CA ASN A 89 -12.76 3.63 -4.54
C ASN A 89 -13.92 3.03 -3.74
N GLY A 90 -14.26 1.73 -3.98
CA GLY A 90 -15.42 1.05 -3.38
C GLY A 90 -16.76 1.51 -3.93
N LYS A 91 -16.78 2.26 -5.03
CA LYS A 91 -17.97 2.65 -5.77
C LYS A 91 -18.14 1.74 -6.99
N GLU A 92 -19.38 1.55 -7.39
CA GLU A 92 -19.78 0.80 -8.57
C GLU A 92 -20.09 1.73 -9.73
N TYR A 93 -19.73 1.29 -10.93
CA TYR A 93 -20.03 1.99 -12.19
C TYR A 93 -20.66 1.00 -13.16
N GLU A 94 -21.76 1.42 -13.81
CA GLU A 94 -22.40 0.62 -14.84
C GLU A 94 -21.56 0.62 -16.13
N ILE A 95 -21.79 -0.39 -16.99
CA ILE A 95 -21.19 -0.39 -18.32
C ILE A 95 -21.63 0.86 -19.08
N ASP A 96 -20.70 1.48 -19.78
CA ASP A 96 -20.80 2.76 -20.49
C ASP A 96 -20.94 4.00 -19.58
N GLU A 97 -20.80 3.85 -18.26
CA GLU A 97 -20.71 4.98 -17.33
C GLU A 97 -19.27 5.55 -17.31
N ASP A 98 -19.16 6.87 -17.36
CA ASP A 98 -17.87 7.56 -17.30
C ASP A 98 -17.37 7.68 -15.86
N LEU A 99 -16.05 7.62 -15.69
CA LEU A 99 -15.39 7.81 -14.42
C LEU A 99 -15.63 9.23 -13.91
N LYS A 100 -16.18 9.35 -12.72
CA LYS A 100 -16.49 10.65 -12.12
C LYS A 100 -15.22 11.41 -11.74
N ALA A 101 -15.27 12.75 -11.87
CA ALA A 101 -14.13 13.64 -11.59
C ALA A 101 -13.54 13.47 -10.17
N GLU A 102 -14.35 13.07 -9.20
CA GLU A 102 -13.93 12.80 -7.82
C GLU A 102 -13.06 11.53 -7.68
N ASP A 103 -13.15 10.59 -8.61
CA ASP A 103 -12.41 9.34 -8.63
C ASP A 103 -11.29 9.33 -9.68
N ALA A 104 -11.25 10.33 -10.58
CA ALA A 104 -10.28 10.46 -11.65
C ALA A 104 -9.01 11.19 -11.20
N ASN A 105 -7.83 10.64 -11.45
CA ASN A 105 -6.56 11.33 -11.34
C ASN A 105 -6.32 12.24 -12.56
N PRO A 106 -5.38 13.18 -12.52
CA PRO A 106 -5.19 14.15 -13.60
C PRO A 106 -5.03 13.56 -15.00
N CYS A 107 -4.41 12.36 -15.13
CA CYS A 107 -4.21 11.70 -16.41
C CYS A 107 -5.27 10.65 -16.76
N ASP A 108 -6.34 10.55 -16.01
CA ASP A 108 -7.47 9.67 -16.34
C ASP A 108 -8.43 10.41 -17.26
N ILE A 109 -8.10 10.44 -18.53
CA ILE A 109 -8.87 11.17 -19.54
C ILE A 109 -9.90 10.26 -20.19
N GLU A 110 -11.14 10.71 -20.23
CA GLU A 110 -12.25 9.98 -20.91
C GLU A 110 -12.35 8.50 -20.51
N CYS A 111 -12.14 8.22 -19.24
CA CYS A 111 -12.25 6.85 -18.71
C CYS A 111 -13.71 6.42 -18.67
N THR A 112 -14.07 5.37 -19.38
CA THR A 112 -15.43 4.80 -19.39
C THR A 112 -15.34 3.33 -18.97
N CYS A 113 -16.31 2.86 -18.18
CA CYS A 113 -16.45 1.45 -17.85
C CYS A 113 -16.86 0.67 -19.10
N ARG A 114 -16.04 -0.27 -19.55
CA ARG A 114 -16.28 -1.08 -20.75
C ARG A 114 -16.31 -2.56 -20.42
N ARG A 115 -17.03 -3.35 -21.22
CA ARG A 115 -17.02 -4.81 -21.13
C ARG A 115 -15.59 -5.33 -21.30
N GLY A 116 -15.24 -6.35 -20.51
CA GLY A 116 -13.98 -7.06 -20.70
C GLY A 116 -13.94 -7.80 -22.06
N TRP A 117 -12.75 -8.06 -22.53
CA TRP A 117 -12.53 -8.91 -23.71
C TRP A 117 -12.71 -10.39 -23.32
N ASP A 118 -13.21 -11.21 -24.23
CA ASP A 118 -13.33 -12.67 -24.05
C ASP A 118 -14.02 -13.09 -22.74
N ASP A 119 -15.18 -12.49 -22.43
CA ASP A 119 -15.94 -12.71 -21.19
C ASP A 119 -15.22 -12.28 -19.89
N GLY A 120 -14.15 -11.50 -19.98
CA GLY A 120 -13.47 -10.88 -18.85
C GLY A 120 -14.37 -9.88 -18.13
N VAL A 121 -14.02 -9.58 -16.87
CA VAL A 121 -14.76 -8.57 -16.09
C VAL A 121 -14.60 -7.18 -16.70
N PRO A 122 -15.61 -6.29 -16.56
CA PRO A 122 -15.53 -4.92 -17.02
C PRO A 122 -14.34 -4.17 -16.40
N ALA A 123 -13.77 -3.28 -17.22
CA ALA A 123 -12.64 -2.45 -16.83
C ALA A 123 -12.85 -1.01 -17.30
N PHE A 124 -12.22 -0.05 -16.62
CA PHE A 124 -12.14 1.30 -17.13
C PHE A 124 -11.15 1.35 -18.29
N ILE A 125 -11.62 1.83 -19.43
CA ILE A 125 -10.79 2.14 -20.59
C ILE A 125 -10.70 3.66 -20.70
N CYS A 126 -9.47 4.17 -20.64
CA CYS A 126 -9.19 5.60 -20.69
C CYS A 126 -8.50 5.96 -22.03
N ALA A 127 -8.64 7.20 -22.46
CA ALA A 127 -7.85 7.72 -23.55
C ALA A 127 -6.37 7.73 -23.17
N GLY A 128 -5.53 7.21 -24.06
CA GLY A 128 -4.06 7.27 -23.89
C GLY A 128 -3.59 8.71 -23.97
N VAL A 129 -2.82 9.13 -22.99
CA VAL A 129 -2.21 10.47 -22.96
C VAL A 129 -0.73 10.34 -23.28
N ASP A 130 -0.32 10.86 -24.43
CA ASP A 130 1.09 10.95 -24.79
C ASP A 130 1.66 12.30 -24.35
N CYS A 131 2.52 12.29 -23.35
CA CYS A 131 3.13 13.49 -22.80
C CYS A 131 4.41 13.82 -23.59
N ALA A 132 4.30 14.69 -24.57
CA ALA A 132 5.45 15.21 -25.31
C ALA A 132 6.22 16.22 -24.44
N PHE A 133 7.40 15.85 -23.97
CA PHE A 133 8.29 16.76 -23.27
C PHE A 133 9.37 17.30 -24.23
N GLY A 134 9.39 18.62 -24.43
CA GLY A 134 10.44 19.27 -25.20
C GLY A 134 11.81 19.23 -24.50
N PRO A 135 12.91 19.41 -25.24
CA PRO A 135 14.25 19.46 -24.65
C PRO A 135 14.38 20.62 -23.67
N ILE A 136 15.10 20.38 -22.57
CA ILE A 136 15.41 21.41 -21.56
C ILE A 136 16.75 22.05 -21.93
N LYS A 137 16.85 23.38 -21.83
CA LYS A 137 18.10 24.07 -22.05
C LYS A 137 19.17 23.68 -21.02
N PRO A 138 20.44 23.61 -21.38
CA PRO A 138 21.50 23.34 -20.42
C PRO A 138 21.44 24.31 -19.23
N GLY A 139 21.53 23.77 -18.02
CA GLY A 139 21.46 24.56 -16.77
C GLY A 139 20.06 24.96 -16.32
N CYS A 140 19.00 24.64 -17.10
CA CYS A 140 17.62 24.86 -16.73
C CYS A 140 16.98 23.56 -16.22
N TYR A 141 15.85 23.69 -15.55
CA TYR A 141 15.02 22.58 -15.10
C TYR A 141 13.54 22.93 -15.26
N LYS A 142 12.68 21.94 -15.16
CA LYS A 142 11.22 22.13 -15.19
C LYS A 142 10.62 21.89 -13.81
N ARG A 143 9.60 22.67 -13.48
CA ARG A 143 8.76 22.48 -12.30
C ARG A 143 7.33 22.23 -12.74
N ALA A 144 6.89 20.98 -12.66
CA ALA A 144 5.57 20.57 -13.08
C ALA A 144 4.49 20.97 -12.06
N ASN A 145 3.24 21.07 -12.53
CA ASN A 145 2.08 21.20 -11.66
C ASN A 145 1.43 19.82 -11.48
N LEU A 146 1.47 19.29 -10.27
CA LEU A 146 0.97 17.96 -9.93
C LEU A 146 -0.55 17.76 -10.15
N SER A 147 -1.31 18.86 -10.24
CA SER A 147 -2.76 18.82 -10.46
C SER A 147 -3.16 18.72 -11.93
N ARG A 148 -2.19 18.66 -12.86
CA ARG A 148 -2.43 18.58 -14.31
C ARG A 148 -1.75 17.38 -14.92
N CYS A 149 -2.44 16.75 -15.87
CA CYS A 149 -1.80 15.72 -16.69
C CYS A 149 -0.84 16.36 -17.69
N CYS A 150 0.32 15.74 -17.91
CA CYS A 150 1.33 16.18 -18.86
C CYS A 150 1.71 17.65 -18.74
N ASP A 151 1.70 18.18 -17.52
CA ASP A 151 2.19 19.54 -17.32
C ASP A 151 3.70 19.56 -17.54
N GLU A 152 4.13 20.16 -18.65
CA GLU A 152 5.57 20.33 -18.93
C GLU A 152 6.26 21.17 -17.87
N GLY A 153 5.48 21.88 -17.07
CA GLY A 153 5.97 22.78 -16.05
C GLY A 153 6.62 24.04 -16.65
N LYS A 154 6.91 24.95 -15.75
CA LYS A 154 7.64 26.16 -16.10
C LYS A 154 9.13 25.83 -16.21
N GLU A 155 9.77 26.13 -17.35
CA GLU A 155 11.23 26.09 -17.48
C GLU A 155 11.84 27.22 -16.63
N ILE A 156 12.78 26.87 -15.75
CA ILE A 156 13.44 27.75 -14.82
C ILE A 156 14.94 27.64 -15.07
N CYS A 157 15.58 28.78 -15.32
CA CYS A 157 16.99 28.85 -15.62
C CYS A 157 17.66 29.73 -14.54
N PRO A 158 18.24 29.17 -13.47
CA PRO A 158 18.95 29.92 -12.46
C PRO A 158 20.23 30.48 -13.05
N GLU A 159 20.67 31.64 -12.55
CA GLU A 159 21.97 32.24 -12.99
C GLU A 159 23.15 31.37 -12.57
N LYS A 160 23.05 30.73 -11.42
CA LYS A 160 24.04 29.81 -10.87
C LYS A 160 23.35 28.55 -10.32
N PRO A 161 24.01 27.39 -10.37
CA PRO A 161 23.42 26.12 -9.82
C PRO A 161 23.02 26.23 -8.34
N GLU A 162 23.75 27.01 -7.54
CA GLU A 162 23.49 27.24 -6.12
C GLU A 162 22.22 28.06 -5.84
N ASP A 163 21.69 28.77 -6.83
CA ASP A 163 20.43 29.53 -6.72
C ASP A 163 19.18 28.62 -6.80
N ARG A 164 19.37 27.36 -7.17
CA ARG A 164 18.28 26.38 -7.22
C ARG A 164 17.87 26.00 -5.80
N ALA A 165 16.61 26.27 -5.46
CA ALA A 165 16.09 25.97 -4.13
C ALA A 165 16.17 24.47 -3.82
N THR A 166 16.22 24.14 -2.53
CA THR A 166 16.27 22.76 -2.04
C THR A 166 15.20 22.50 -0.99
N CYS A 167 14.75 21.26 -0.91
CA CYS A 167 13.84 20.75 0.10
C CYS A 167 14.50 19.61 0.87
N VAL A 168 14.33 19.57 2.18
CA VAL A 168 14.79 18.44 3.00
C VAL A 168 13.57 17.65 3.45
N VAL A 169 13.50 16.36 3.06
CA VAL A 169 12.42 15.44 3.37
C VAL A 169 13.02 14.16 3.92
N ASP A 170 12.66 13.75 5.13
CA ASP A 170 13.17 12.54 5.79
C ASP A 170 14.69 12.43 5.78
N GLY A 171 15.38 13.57 5.91
CA GLY A 171 16.84 13.66 5.92
C GLY A 171 17.52 13.61 4.54
N LYS A 172 16.77 13.50 3.45
CA LYS A 172 17.25 13.56 2.07
C LYS A 172 16.99 14.93 1.47
N THR A 173 17.95 15.45 0.72
CA THR A 173 17.83 16.75 0.03
C THR A 173 17.40 16.55 -1.42
N TYR A 174 16.37 17.27 -1.82
CA TYR A 174 15.85 17.34 -3.18
C TYR A 174 16.00 18.75 -3.73
N GLN A 175 16.21 18.88 -5.02
CA GLN A 175 16.30 20.17 -5.69
C GLN A 175 14.93 20.59 -6.23
N ASP A 176 14.74 21.90 -6.39
CA ASP A 176 13.52 22.45 -7.01
C ASP A 176 13.21 21.76 -8.35
N GLY A 177 11.96 21.30 -8.50
CA GLY A 177 11.51 20.53 -9.66
C GLY A 177 11.69 19.00 -9.53
N GLU A 178 12.37 18.51 -8.49
CA GLU A 178 12.47 17.07 -8.24
C GLU A 178 11.27 16.53 -7.46
N TYR A 179 10.81 15.35 -7.86
CA TYR A 179 9.75 14.63 -7.13
C TYR A 179 10.33 13.97 -5.87
N PHE A 180 9.52 13.92 -4.83
CA PHE A 180 9.87 13.19 -3.62
C PHE A 180 8.68 12.40 -3.08
N GLU A 181 8.98 11.35 -2.35
CA GLU A 181 8.02 10.53 -1.63
C GLU A 181 8.06 10.83 -0.15
N VAL A 182 6.90 10.79 0.50
CA VAL A 182 6.76 10.95 1.94
C VAL A 182 6.57 9.57 2.55
N LYS A 183 7.51 9.11 3.34
CA LYS A 183 7.59 7.74 3.87
C LYS A 183 6.29 7.23 4.53
N ASN A 184 5.56 8.11 5.21
CA ASN A 184 4.34 7.75 5.93
C ASN A 184 3.04 8.12 5.19
N GLU A 185 3.14 8.72 4.01
CA GLU A 185 2.01 9.23 3.20
C GLU A 185 2.20 8.85 1.71
N PRO A 186 2.23 7.55 1.39
CA PRO A 186 2.58 7.06 0.04
C PRO A 186 1.54 7.43 -1.03
N GLU A 187 0.37 7.91 -0.65
CA GLU A 187 -0.63 8.43 -1.59
C GLU A 187 -0.40 9.88 -2.02
N LEU A 188 0.61 10.55 -1.46
CA LEU A 188 0.97 11.90 -1.87
C LEU A 188 1.95 11.88 -3.04
N ASN A 189 1.63 12.65 -4.07
CA ASN A 189 2.57 13.02 -5.13
C ASN A 189 3.17 14.37 -4.76
N CYS A 190 4.46 14.44 -4.53
CA CYS A 190 5.11 15.64 -4.06
C CYS A 190 6.22 16.11 -5.00
N ILE A 191 6.41 17.43 -5.07
CA ILE A 191 7.49 18.08 -5.84
C ILE A 191 8.16 19.15 -4.99
N CYS A 192 9.48 19.15 -4.99
CA CYS A 192 10.25 20.20 -4.32
C CYS A 192 10.08 21.52 -5.07
N GLN A 193 9.79 22.58 -4.33
CA GLN A 193 9.73 23.93 -4.87
C GLN A 193 10.02 24.97 -3.75
N PRO A 194 10.39 26.22 -4.13
CA PRO A 194 10.71 27.25 -3.15
C PRO A 194 9.61 27.47 -2.12
N GLY A 195 10.00 27.63 -0.86
CA GLY A 195 9.08 27.85 0.25
C GLY A 195 8.58 26.56 0.93
N TYR A 196 9.11 25.38 0.58
CA TYR A 196 8.81 24.16 1.30
C TYR A 196 9.38 24.19 2.71
N GLU A 197 8.53 24.04 3.71
CA GLU A 197 8.86 24.07 5.14
C GLU A 197 8.55 22.73 5.86
N GLY A 198 8.57 21.62 5.12
CA GLY A 198 8.23 20.30 5.69
C GLY A 198 6.74 20.02 5.80
N LYS A 199 5.87 20.81 5.17
CA LYS A 199 4.43 20.61 5.12
C LYS A 199 4.02 19.98 3.80
N ASN A 200 3.49 18.76 3.86
CA ASN A 200 3.09 17.94 2.70
C ASN A 200 1.68 18.31 2.22
N ILE A 201 1.46 19.56 1.88
CA ILE A 201 0.18 20.11 1.40
C ILE A 201 0.39 20.88 0.10
N GLU A 202 -0.67 21.26 -0.58
CA GLU A 202 -0.58 22.16 -1.75
C GLU A 202 0.18 23.45 -1.41
N PRO A 203 1.03 23.95 -2.31
CA PRO A 203 1.25 23.47 -3.69
C PRO A 203 2.33 22.38 -3.81
N PHE A 204 2.92 21.91 -2.71
CA PHE A 204 4.06 20.98 -2.71
C PHE A 204 3.63 19.54 -2.96
N CYS A 205 2.51 19.13 -2.38
CA CYS A 205 1.99 17.78 -2.46
C CYS A 205 0.51 17.76 -2.85
N VAL A 206 0.12 16.78 -3.67
CA VAL A 206 -1.26 16.54 -4.08
C VAL A 206 -1.59 15.09 -3.77
N LYS A 207 -2.73 14.86 -3.12
CA LYS A 207 -3.21 13.53 -2.81
C LYS A 207 -3.84 12.89 -4.05
N SER A 208 -3.43 11.65 -4.35
CA SER A 208 -4.10 10.85 -5.37
C SER A 208 -5.55 10.59 -4.98
N LYS A 209 -6.46 10.67 -5.95
CA LYS A 209 -7.90 10.41 -5.74
C LYS A 209 -8.24 8.93 -5.59
N ARG A 210 -7.30 8.04 -5.87
CA ARG A 210 -7.39 6.60 -5.60
C ARG A 210 -6.11 6.07 -4.97
N PRO A 211 -6.17 4.89 -4.34
CA PRO A 211 -4.98 4.21 -3.87
C PRO A 211 -3.93 4.10 -4.98
N PHE A 212 -2.67 4.32 -4.65
CA PHE A 212 -1.59 4.38 -5.64
C PHE A 212 -1.50 3.11 -6.50
N CYS A 213 -1.65 1.93 -5.89
CA CYS A 213 -1.56 0.66 -6.60
C CYS A 213 -2.81 0.33 -7.42
N SER A 214 -4.00 0.68 -6.92
CA SER A 214 -5.33 0.50 -7.57
C SER A 214 -5.46 -0.74 -8.46
N PRO A 215 -5.25 -1.97 -7.96
CA PRO A 215 -5.32 -3.17 -8.80
C PRO A 215 -6.72 -3.36 -9.40
N GLU A 216 -7.77 -3.00 -8.68
CA GLU A 216 -9.16 -3.07 -9.16
C GLU A 216 -9.46 -2.13 -10.35
N PHE A 217 -8.68 -1.06 -10.49
CA PHE A 217 -8.82 -0.13 -11.62
C PHE A 217 -7.94 -0.53 -12.81
N ARG A 218 -6.72 -0.99 -12.54
CA ARG A 218 -5.73 -1.31 -13.56
C ARG A 218 -5.94 -2.69 -14.17
N ASN A 219 -6.13 -3.70 -13.31
CA ASN A 219 -6.21 -5.11 -13.70
C ASN A 219 -7.34 -5.82 -12.93
N PRO A 220 -8.62 -5.42 -13.13
CA PRO A 220 -9.73 -6.02 -12.39
C PRO A 220 -9.88 -7.52 -12.66
N ASN A 221 -9.52 -7.99 -13.86
CA ASN A 221 -9.57 -9.40 -14.22
C ASN A 221 -8.61 -10.25 -13.38
N ASP A 222 -7.40 -9.74 -13.12
CA ASP A 222 -6.39 -10.44 -12.31
C ASP A 222 -6.87 -10.59 -10.86
N VAL A 223 -7.47 -9.53 -10.32
CA VAL A 223 -8.08 -9.58 -8.97
C VAL A 223 -9.19 -10.61 -8.92
N TYR A 224 -10.04 -10.62 -9.95
CA TYR A 224 -11.18 -11.52 -10.03
C TYR A 224 -10.76 -12.99 -10.17
N GLN A 225 -9.68 -13.26 -10.90
CA GLN A 225 -9.14 -14.59 -11.12
C GLN A 225 -8.22 -15.08 -9.99
N ASN A 226 -8.07 -14.35 -8.89
CA ASN A 226 -7.12 -14.64 -7.81
C ASN A 226 -5.69 -14.79 -8.33
N CYS A 227 -5.25 -13.95 -9.25
CA CYS A 227 -3.87 -13.90 -9.67
C CYS A 227 -2.99 -13.35 -8.54
N ALA A 228 -1.78 -13.84 -8.43
CA ALA A 228 -0.84 -13.42 -7.41
C ALA A 228 -0.13 -12.12 -7.83
N PRO A 229 -0.04 -11.09 -6.96
CA PRO A 229 0.74 -9.90 -7.25
C PRO A 229 2.24 -10.24 -7.28
N VAL A 230 2.95 -9.70 -8.30
CA VAL A 230 4.39 -9.92 -8.53
C VAL A 230 5.16 -8.63 -8.28
N PHE A 231 6.22 -8.72 -7.48
CA PHE A 231 7.10 -7.61 -7.10
C PHE A 231 8.51 -7.83 -7.66
N TYR A 232 9.27 -6.76 -7.88
CA TYR A 232 10.72 -6.91 -8.15
C TYR A 232 11.47 -7.36 -6.90
N ASN A 233 12.69 -7.87 -7.09
CA ASN A 233 13.54 -8.36 -6.00
C ASN A 233 13.96 -7.29 -4.97
N ASP A 234 13.97 -6.03 -5.36
CA ASP A 234 14.31 -4.86 -4.52
C ASP A 234 13.08 -4.15 -3.95
N GLN A 235 11.88 -4.59 -4.30
CA GLN A 235 10.64 -4.06 -3.75
C GLN A 235 10.23 -4.74 -2.45
N LEU A 236 9.55 -3.98 -1.60
CA LEU A 236 8.94 -4.47 -0.36
C LEU A 236 7.42 -4.59 -0.56
N PRO A 237 6.86 -5.82 -0.63
CA PRO A 237 5.42 -6.03 -0.82
C PRO A 237 4.52 -5.34 0.21
N GLN A 238 5.09 -4.97 1.35
CA GLN A 238 4.41 -4.26 2.43
C GLN A 238 4.10 -2.81 2.11
N ILE A 239 4.90 -2.17 1.26
CA ILE A 239 4.80 -0.72 0.99
C ILE A 239 4.79 -0.38 -0.50
N ASP A 240 5.32 -1.26 -1.36
CA ASP A 240 5.40 -1.02 -2.81
C ASP A 240 4.17 -1.57 -3.53
N CYS A 241 3.95 -1.07 -4.75
CA CYS A 241 2.96 -1.63 -5.66
C CYS A 241 3.55 -2.79 -6.44
N HIS A 242 2.75 -3.83 -6.64
CA HIS A 242 3.09 -4.89 -7.58
C HIS A 242 3.17 -4.33 -9.01
N LEU A 243 4.04 -4.91 -9.80
CA LEU A 243 4.28 -4.48 -11.19
C LEU A 243 3.42 -5.23 -12.19
N SER A 244 3.22 -6.51 -11.93
CA SER A 244 2.48 -7.45 -12.77
C SER A 244 1.76 -8.45 -11.88
N SER A 245 0.99 -9.32 -12.50
CA SER A 245 0.34 -10.44 -11.83
C SER A 245 0.76 -11.73 -12.48
N ARG A 246 0.87 -12.79 -11.68
CA ARG A 246 0.95 -14.17 -12.15
C ARG A 246 -0.41 -14.80 -12.01
N CYS A 247 -1.00 -15.26 -13.11
CA CYS A 247 -2.27 -15.96 -13.11
C CYS A 247 -2.05 -17.45 -13.34
N GLN A 248 -2.95 -18.27 -12.80
CA GLN A 248 -2.88 -19.71 -12.91
C GLN A 248 -2.93 -20.17 -14.37
N ASN A 249 -2.04 -21.09 -14.72
CA ASN A 249 -2.06 -21.83 -15.99
C ASN A 249 -2.13 -23.35 -15.75
N SER A 250 -2.28 -24.12 -16.82
CA SER A 250 -2.44 -25.59 -16.74
C SER A 250 -1.24 -26.36 -16.22
N ASN A 251 -0.06 -25.75 -16.20
CA ASN A 251 1.20 -26.38 -15.78
C ASN A 251 1.56 -26.03 -14.33
N ASP A 252 0.77 -25.17 -13.68
CA ASP A 252 1.02 -24.79 -12.30
C ASP A 252 0.66 -25.90 -11.34
N THR A 253 1.50 -26.08 -10.33
CA THR A 253 1.34 -27.02 -9.23
C THR A 253 1.76 -26.38 -7.91
N VAL A 254 1.16 -26.84 -6.82
CA VAL A 254 1.55 -26.44 -5.46
C VAL A 254 2.64 -27.37 -4.94
N ILE A 255 3.70 -26.80 -4.41
CA ILE A 255 4.78 -27.50 -3.71
C ILE A 255 4.53 -27.33 -2.22
N HIS A 256 4.20 -28.40 -1.52
CA HIS A 256 3.96 -28.41 -0.08
C HIS A 256 5.28 -28.49 0.67
N ASN A 257 5.56 -27.50 1.52
CA ASN A 257 6.81 -27.40 2.29
C ASN A 257 6.70 -27.97 3.71
N HIS A 258 5.55 -28.51 4.11
CA HIS A 258 5.32 -29.10 5.44
C HIS A 258 5.07 -30.62 5.35
N ASP A 259 5.99 -31.40 5.92
CA ASP A 259 5.88 -32.86 6.03
C ASP A 259 4.79 -33.35 6.99
N ASP A 260 4.16 -32.46 7.77
CA ASP A 260 3.29 -32.80 8.90
C ASP A 260 1.77 -32.67 8.64
N LEU A 261 1.34 -32.31 7.44
CA LEU A 261 -0.08 -32.29 7.13
C LEU A 261 -0.57 -33.73 6.93
N LYS A 262 -1.11 -34.31 8.00
CA LYS A 262 -1.91 -35.55 7.91
C LYS A 262 -2.99 -35.33 6.87
N SER A 263 -2.89 -36.08 5.77
CA SER A 263 -3.88 -36.12 4.72
C SER A 263 -5.27 -36.40 5.33
N GLY A 264 -6.11 -35.41 5.46
CA GLY A 264 -7.50 -35.61 5.93
C GLY A 264 -8.08 -34.57 6.88
N GLU A 265 -7.36 -33.53 7.28
CA GLU A 265 -8.01 -32.39 7.95
C GLU A 265 -8.66 -31.50 6.88
N ASP A 266 -9.97 -31.32 6.99
CA ASP A 266 -10.72 -30.33 6.21
C ASP A 266 -10.05 -28.96 6.40
N LEU A 267 -9.50 -28.43 5.32
CA LEU A 267 -8.86 -27.12 5.32
C LEU A 267 -9.90 -26.07 5.69
N ASP A 268 -9.65 -25.38 6.78
CA ASP A 268 -10.34 -24.12 7.06
C ASP A 268 -10.05 -23.17 5.90
N ASP A 269 -11.04 -22.99 5.02
CA ASP A 269 -10.95 -22.17 3.80
C ASP A 269 -10.53 -20.73 4.10
N GLU A 270 -10.57 -20.30 5.36
CA GLU A 270 -10.18 -18.96 5.79
C GLU A 270 -8.66 -18.76 5.92
N ASN A 271 -7.88 -19.84 6.05
CA ASN A 271 -6.43 -19.79 6.28
C ASN A 271 -5.60 -20.34 5.10
N VAL A 272 -6.11 -20.26 3.89
CA VAL A 272 -5.42 -20.68 2.66
C VAL A 272 -5.30 -19.53 1.68
N CYS A 273 -4.23 -19.52 0.89
CA CYS A 273 -4.14 -18.67 -0.28
C CYS A 273 -4.83 -19.35 -1.47
N LEU A 274 -5.55 -18.55 -2.26
CA LEU A 274 -6.11 -18.96 -3.53
C LEU A 274 -5.22 -18.44 -4.67
N PHE A 275 -4.85 -19.33 -5.57
CA PHE A 275 -4.17 -18.99 -6.81
C PHE A 275 -4.99 -19.56 -7.96
N GLY A 276 -5.76 -18.70 -8.63
CA GLY A 276 -6.84 -19.19 -9.49
C GLY A 276 -7.86 -20.00 -8.69
N ASN A 277 -7.96 -21.29 -9.01
CA ASN A 277 -8.77 -22.26 -8.28
C ASN A 277 -7.96 -23.23 -7.38
N MET A 278 -6.64 -23.05 -7.31
CA MET A 278 -5.75 -23.84 -6.46
C MET A 278 -5.73 -23.29 -5.05
N LYS A 279 -5.70 -24.17 -4.05
CA LYS A 279 -5.55 -23.85 -2.64
C LYS A 279 -4.12 -24.12 -2.19
N MET A 280 -3.54 -23.18 -1.46
CA MET A 280 -2.18 -23.25 -0.91
C MET A 280 -2.25 -23.01 0.60
N HIS A 281 -1.57 -23.83 1.39
CA HIS A 281 -1.38 -23.58 2.82
C HIS A 281 -0.33 -22.48 3.02
N ILE A 282 -0.34 -21.87 4.20
CA ILE A 282 0.72 -20.95 4.60
C ILE A 282 2.07 -21.69 4.54
N GLY A 283 3.03 -21.12 3.80
CA GLY A 283 4.35 -21.69 3.54
C GLY A 283 4.47 -22.51 2.26
N ASP A 284 3.35 -22.90 1.61
CA ASP A 284 3.39 -23.56 0.32
C ASP A 284 3.93 -22.63 -0.77
N GLU A 285 4.58 -23.23 -1.77
CA GLU A 285 5.15 -22.51 -2.93
C GLU A 285 4.49 -22.99 -4.22
N LEU A 286 4.50 -22.12 -5.25
CA LEU A 286 4.17 -22.53 -6.62
C LEU A 286 5.44 -23.02 -7.33
N ASN A 287 5.29 -24.01 -8.21
CA ASN A 287 6.35 -24.38 -9.14
C ASN A 287 6.70 -23.19 -10.05
N ARG A 288 7.91 -23.17 -10.59
CA ARG A 288 8.41 -22.09 -11.45
C ARG A 288 8.51 -22.54 -12.90
N ASP A 289 8.73 -21.58 -13.79
CA ASP A 289 9.04 -21.80 -15.20
C ASP A 289 7.92 -22.53 -15.97
N THR A 290 6.67 -22.29 -15.56
CA THR A 290 5.48 -22.87 -16.20
C THR A 290 5.02 -22.08 -17.42
N ASP A 291 5.34 -20.78 -17.45
CA ASP A 291 5.15 -19.85 -18.56
C ASP A 291 6.09 -18.64 -18.41
N TYR A 292 5.98 -17.66 -19.32
CA TYR A 292 6.81 -16.46 -19.32
C TYR A 292 6.61 -15.58 -18.07
N THR A 293 5.47 -15.66 -17.38
CA THR A 293 5.18 -14.87 -16.17
C THR A 293 5.77 -15.47 -14.90
N SER A 294 6.15 -16.74 -14.94
CA SER A 294 6.66 -17.53 -13.82
C SER A 294 8.18 -17.71 -13.82
N ILE A 295 8.84 -17.30 -14.93
CA ILE A 295 10.29 -17.38 -15.07
C ILE A 295 10.97 -16.50 -14.04
N CYS A 296 11.86 -17.07 -13.24
CA CYS A 296 12.56 -16.37 -12.16
C CYS A 296 11.63 -15.71 -11.11
N VAL A 297 10.43 -16.21 -10.96
CA VAL A 297 9.45 -15.71 -9.99
C VAL A 297 9.16 -16.78 -8.95
N LYS A 298 9.41 -16.47 -7.69
CA LYS A 298 9.07 -17.28 -6.53
C LYS A 298 7.75 -16.78 -5.93
N CYS A 299 6.78 -17.67 -5.75
CA CYS A 299 5.49 -17.38 -5.15
C CYS A 299 5.29 -18.24 -3.91
N ILE A 300 4.91 -17.61 -2.78
CA ILE A 300 4.70 -18.27 -1.49
C ILE A 300 3.35 -17.80 -0.92
N CYS A 301 2.60 -18.72 -0.33
CA CYS A 301 1.47 -18.32 0.52
C CYS A 301 2.02 -17.85 1.87
N GLU A 302 2.18 -16.54 2.04
CA GLU A 302 2.66 -15.95 3.29
C GLU A 302 1.50 -15.51 4.19
N VAL A 303 0.56 -14.77 3.62
CA VAL A 303 -0.63 -14.25 4.30
C VAL A 303 -1.82 -14.34 3.36
N PRO A 304 -2.85 -15.15 3.67
CA PRO A 304 -4.05 -15.26 2.84
C PRO A 304 -4.77 -13.92 2.62
N PRO A 305 -5.53 -13.73 1.50
CA PRO A 305 -6.10 -14.80 0.66
C PRO A 305 -5.37 -15.10 -0.65
N VAL A 306 -4.28 -14.42 -1.05
CA VAL A 306 -3.53 -14.72 -2.28
C VAL A 306 -2.04 -14.90 -1.98
N PRO A 307 -1.29 -15.69 -2.76
CA PRO A 307 0.15 -15.81 -2.56
C PRO A 307 0.87 -14.51 -2.94
N THR A 308 2.04 -14.29 -2.35
CA THR A 308 2.97 -13.22 -2.70
C THR A 308 4.01 -13.76 -3.66
N CYS A 309 4.21 -13.08 -4.79
CA CYS A 309 5.23 -13.44 -5.75
C CYS A 309 6.32 -12.37 -5.84
N GLN A 310 7.58 -12.79 -5.95
CA GLN A 310 8.71 -11.88 -6.09
C GLN A 310 9.73 -12.42 -7.09
N HIS A 311 10.27 -11.52 -7.92
CA HIS A 311 11.37 -11.89 -8.81
C HIS A 311 12.61 -12.27 -8.00
N LEU A 312 13.26 -13.32 -8.43
CA LEU A 312 14.56 -13.73 -7.89
C LEU A 312 15.66 -12.76 -8.35
N PRO A 313 16.66 -12.50 -7.52
CA PRO A 313 17.80 -11.70 -7.93
C PRO A 313 18.60 -12.40 -9.04
N ASN A 314 19.30 -11.62 -9.88
CA ASN A 314 20.02 -12.13 -11.06
C ASN A 314 21.08 -13.18 -10.76
N ASN A 315 21.64 -13.20 -9.54
CA ASN A 315 22.59 -14.22 -9.10
C ASN A 315 21.93 -15.57 -8.78
N GLU A 316 20.62 -15.60 -8.56
CA GLU A 316 19.85 -16.83 -8.28
C GLU A 316 19.10 -17.34 -9.51
N CYS A 317 18.71 -16.43 -10.40
CA CYS A 317 18.05 -16.79 -11.65
C CYS A 317 18.46 -15.87 -12.80
N ASP A 318 19.03 -16.44 -13.83
CA ASP A 318 19.48 -15.72 -15.02
C ASP A 318 18.41 -15.78 -16.11
N VAL A 319 17.63 -14.70 -16.23
CA VAL A 319 16.56 -14.59 -17.25
C VAL A 319 17.07 -14.69 -18.69
N THR A 320 18.36 -14.40 -18.96
CA THR A 320 18.92 -14.45 -20.32
C THR A 320 19.00 -15.88 -20.86
N LYS A 321 18.97 -16.89 -19.98
CA LYS A 321 18.90 -18.31 -20.38
C LYS A 321 17.57 -18.66 -21.04
N TYR A 322 16.51 -17.95 -20.71
CA TYR A 322 15.16 -18.17 -21.24
C TYR A 322 14.87 -17.29 -22.46
N TYR A 323 15.51 -16.13 -22.54
CA TYR A 323 15.40 -15.18 -23.65
C TYR A 323 16.80 -14.85 -24.18
N PRO A 324 17.39 -15.77 -25.00
CA PRO A 324 18.64 -15.44 -25.67
C PRO A 324 18.44 -14.18 -26.49
N ALA A 325 19.27 -13.16 -26.28
CA ALA A 325 19.25 -11.95 -27.06
C ALA A 325 19.31 -12.28 -28.55
N PHE A 326 18.33 -11.80 -29.32
CA PHE A 326 18.31 -11.88 -30.77
C PHE A 326 19.43 -11.01 -31.36
#